data_97cf685ddd84f973821c2c2561d803ef
#
_entry.id   97cf685ddd84f973821c2c2561d803ef
#
_cell.length_a   1.000
_cell.length_b   1.000
_cell.length_c   1.000
_cell.angle_alpha   90.00
_cell.angle_beta   90.00
_cell.angle_gamma   90.00
#
_symmetry.space_group_name_H-M   'P 1'
#
loop_
_entity.id
_entity.type
_entity.pdbx_description
1 polymer ?
#
loop_
_entity_poly.entity_id
_entity_poly.type
_entity_poly.pdbx_seq_one_letter_code
_entity_poly.pdbx_strand_id
1 'polypeptide(L)' 'MTTRKREVFHSSLTKMGWVVREGGETISQHRNQKEAEMAARIYGRKAYLNGGLGQAVFHKIDGTIREERTYGRDPEQRPG' A
#
# COMPACT_ATOMS: atom_id res chain seq x y z
N MET A 1 -22.66 13.85 -1.66
CA MET A 1 -21.73 13.52 -0.76
C MET A 1 -20.63 12.72 -1.29
N THR A 2 -19.47 13.03 -0.99
CA THR A 2 -18.33 12.39 -1.51
C THR A 2 -17.72 11.46 -0.54
N THR A 3 -17.41 10.28 -0.96
CA THR A 3 -16.77 9.32 -0.12
C THR A 3 -15.34 9.21 -0.56
N ARG A 4 -14.42 9.27 0.35
CA ARG A 4 -13.04 9.11 0.00
C ARG A 4 -12.79 7.68 -0.38
N LYS A 5 -12.14 7.49 -1.50
CA LYS A 5 -11.80 6.18 -1.96
C LYS A 5 -10.55 5.71 -1.24
N ARG A 6 -10.56 4.47 -0.80
CA ARG A 6 -9.37 3.90 -0.18
C ARG A 6 -8.65 3.04 -1.19
N GLU A 7 -7.37 3.28 -1.37
CA GLU A 7 -6.56 2.49 -2.27
C GLU A 7 -5.54 1.73 -1.45
N VAL A 8 -5.49 0.42 -1.64
CA VAL A 8 -4.63 -0.44 -0.86
C VAL A 8 -3.58 -1.03 -1.79
N PHE A 9 -2.32 -0.81 -1.42
CA PHE A 9 -1.20 -1.27 -2.22
C PHE A 9 -0.46 -2.36 -1.46
N HIS A 10 -0.36 -3.53 -2.08
CA HIS A 10 0.27 -4.68 -1.45
C HIS A 10 1.64 -4.93 -2.06
N SER A 11 2.68 -5.04 -1.22
CA SER A 11 3.96 -5.50 -1.71
C SER A 11 4.06 -6.99 -1.41
N SER A 12 4.36 -7.79 -2.41
CA SER A 12 4.39 -9.24 -2.21
C SER A 12 5.33 -9.90 -3.21
N LEU A 13 5.72 -11.12 -2.89
CA LEU A 13 6.59 -11.91 -3.77
C LEU A 13 5.71 -12.78 -4.65
N THR A 14 5.96 -12.74 -5.94
CA THR A 14 5.22 -13.54 -6.91
C THR A 14 6.22 -14.29 -7.78
N LYS A 15 5.73 -15.04 -8.73
CA LYS A 15 6.60 -15.70 -9.68
C LYS A 15 7.45 -14.72 -10.46
N MET A 16 6.96 -13.49 -10.59
CA MET A 16 7.71 -12.47 -11.32
C MET A 16 8.59 -11.66 -10.40
N GLY A 17 8.75 -12.06 -9.17
CA GLY A 17 9.57 -11.33 -8.19
C GLY A 17 8.72 -10.48 -7.29
N TRP A 18 9.34 -9.50 -6.65
CA TRP A 18 8.63 -8.61 -5.74
C TRP A 18 7.86 -7.57 -6.53
N VAL A 19 6.60 -7.41 -6.22
CA VAL A 19 5.73 -6.50 -6.96
C VAL A 19 4.88 -5.69 -6.00
N VAL A 20 4.29 -4.62 -6.51
CA VAL A 20 3.23 -3.91 -5.82
C VAL A 20 1.95 -4.17 -6.60
N ARG A 21 0.90 -4.55 -5.89
CA ARG A 21 -0.39 -4.84 -6.50
C ARG A 21 -1.46 -3.97 -5.90
N GLU A 22 -2.42 -3.60 -6.72
CA GLU A 22 -3.56 -2.85 -6.26
C GLU A 22 -4.77 -3.35 -7.00
N GLY A 23 -5.85 -3.69 -6.29
CA GLY A 23 -7.07 -4.16 -6.92
C GLY A 23 -6.87 -5.42 -7.74
N GLY A 24 -5.94 -6.26 -7.34
CA GLY A 24 -5.68 -7.48 -8.08
C GLY A 24 -4.73 -7.33 -9.25
N GLU A 25 -4.28 -6.11 -9.53
CA GLU A 25 -3.38 -5.87 -10.64
C GLU A 25 -1.98 -5.56 -10.16
N THR A 26 -0.99 -6.05 -10.88
CA THR A 26 0.41 -5.70 -10.59
C THR A 26 0.68 -4.36 -11.23
N ILE A 27 1.03 -3.36 -10.43
CA ILE A 27 1.28 -2.03 -10.94
C ILE A 27 2.76 -1.69 -11.01
N SER A 28 3.62 -2.43 -10.33
CA SER A 28 5.06 -2.23 -10.50
C SER A 28 5.81 -3.48 -10.06
N GLN A 29 7.03 -3.63 -10.57
CA GLN A 29 7.89 -4.76 -10.24
C GLN A 29 9.19 -4.21 -9.69
N HIS A 30 9.78 -4.94 -8.76
CA HIS A 30 10.96 -4.46 -8.06
C HIS A 30 11.97 -5.58 -7.85
N ARG A 31 13.20 -5.21 -7.57
CA ARG A 31 14.27 -6.17 -7.45
C ARG A 31 14.27 -6.91 -6.13
N ASN A 32 13.75 -6.30 -5.09
CA ASN A 32 13.77 -6.92 -3.77
C ASN A 32 12.62 -6.42 -2.93
N GLN A 33 12.48 -7.03 -1.77
CA GLN A 33 11.39 -6.72 -0.86
C GLN A 33 11.40 -5.26 -0.42
N LYS A 34 12.59 -4.76 -0.10
CA LYS A 34 12.70 -3.41 0.40
C LYS A 34 12.22 -2.39 -0.63
N GLU A 35 12.58 -2.59 -1.88
CA GLU A 35 12.15 -1.67 -2.93
C GLU A 35 10.65 -1.75 -3.14
N ALA A 36 10.07 -2.94 -3.09
CA ALA A 36 8.64 -3.08 -3.26
C ALA A 36 7.89 -2.41 -2.12
N GLU A 37 8.40 -2.56 -0.89
CA GLU A 37 7.75 -1.93 0.25
C GLU A 37 7.84 -0.42 0.16
N MET A 38 8.97 0.09 -0.29
CA MET A 38 9.13 1.52 -0.45
C MET A 38 8.16 2.04 -1.51
N ALA A 39 8.01 1.32 -2.62
CA ALA A 39 7.09 1.72 -3.67
C ALA A 39 5.65 1.70 -3.16
N ALA A 40 5.27 0.68 -2.39
CA ALA A 40 3.91 0.62 -1.85
C ALA A 40 3.63 1.80 -0.94
N ARG A 41 4.63 2.22 -0.15
CA ARG A 41 4.46 3.40 0.70
C ARG A 41 4.27 4.66 -0.12
N ILE A 42 5.03 4.80 -1.18
CA ILE A 42 4.92 5.99 -2.03
C ILE A 42 3.54 6.03 -2.69
N TYR A 43 3.07 4.89 -3.19
CA TYR A 43 1.74 4.85 -3.80
C TYR A 43 0.66 5.19 -2.78
N GLY A 44 0.76 4.63 -1.58
CA GLY A 44 -0.24 4.90 -0.54
C GLY A 44 -0.25 6.36 -0.16
N ARG A 45 0.93 6.96 -0.03
CA ARG A 45 1.02 8.35 0.32
C ARG A 45 0.46 9.24 -0.78
N LYS A 46 0.73 8.88 -2.05
CA LYS A 46 0.19 9.65 -3.15
C LYS A 46 -1.32 9.59 -3.18
N ALA A 47 -1.91 8.44 -2.89
CA ALA A 47 -3.35 8.32 -2.85
C ALA A 47 -3.93 9.28 -1.81
N TYR A 48 -3.28 9.39 -0.67
CA TYR A 48 -3.72 10.30 0.36
C TYR A 48 -3.56 11.76 -0.10
N LEU A 49 -2.42 12.09 -0.71
CA LEU A 49 -2.17 13.46 -1.13
C LEU A 49 -3.10 13.88 -2.26
N ASN A 50 -3.65 12.93 -3.00
CA ASN A 50 -4.59 13.23 -4.06
C ASN A 50 -6.04 13.25 -3.56
N GLY A 51 -6.24 13.32 -2.28
CA GLY A 51 -7.58 13.48 -1.73
C GLY A 51 -8.28 12.22 -1.29
N GLY A 52 -7.65 11.08 -1.46
CA GLY A 52 -8.25 9.82 -1.03
C GLY A 52 -7.64 9.34 0.27
N LEU A 53 -7.73 8.04 0.48
CA LEU A 53 -7.08 7.38 1.60
C LEU A 53 -6.18 6.32 1.02
N GLY A 54 -5.00 6.17 1.58
CA GLY A 54 -4.05 5.18 1.09
C GLY A 54 -3.65 4.21 2.17
N GLN A 55 -3.31 3.00 1.78
CA GLN A 55 -2.83 2.00 2.70
C GLN A 55 -1.79 1.15 2.00
N ALA A 56 -0.71 0.87 2.67
CA ALA A 56 0.32 -0.03 2.15
C ALA A 56 0.34 -1.27 3.03
N VAL A 57 0.30 -2.44 2.42
CA VAL A 57 0.31 -3.71 3.14
C VAL A 57 1.53 -4.47 2.67
N PHE A 58 2.43 -4.79 3.60
CA PHE A 58 3.67 -5.47 3.26
C PHE A 58 3.55 -6.94 3.61
N HIS A 59 3.82 -7.79 2.64
CA HIS A 59 3.72 -9.24 2.84
C HIS A 59 5.11 -9.86 2.98
N LYS A 60 5.19 -10.91 3.77
CA LYS A 60 6.40 -11.68 3.88
C LYS A 60 6.53 -12.60 2.69
N ILE A 61 7.65 -13.27 2.60
CA ILE A 61 7.90 -14.20 1.51
C ILE A 61 6.81 -15.27 1.44
N ASP A 62 6.28 -15.70 2.56
CA ASP A 62 5.27 -16.76 2.58
C ASP A 62 3.86 -16.22 2.33
N GLY A 63 3.71 -14.93 2.05
CA GLY A 63 2.42 -14.33 1.73
C GLY A 63 1.65 -13.78 2.90
N THR A 64 2.10 -14.03 4.13
CA THR A 64 1.39 -13.47 5.29
C THR A 64 1.74 -12.00 5.44
N ILE A 65 0.90 -11.26 6.14
CA ILE A 65 1.12 -9.83 6.31
C ILE A 65 2.18 -9.59 7.37
N ARG A 66 3.17 -8.76 7.03
CA ARG A 66 4.20 -8.38 7.96
C ARG A 66 3.88 -7.06 8.65
N GLU A 67 3.30 -6.12 7.91
CA GLU A 67 3.07 -4.80 8.44
C GLU A 67 2.09 -4.06 7.56
N GLU A 68 1.33 -3.15 8.14
CA GLU A 68 0.43 -2.29 7.36
C GLU A 68 0.67 -0.86 7.77
N ARG A 69 0.56 0.04 6.79
CA ARG A 69 0.68 1.47 7.04
C ARG A 69 -0.49 2.18 6.40
N THR A 70 -1.10 3.07 7.14
CA THR A 70 -2.26 3.81 6.65
C THR A 70 -1.89 5.28 6.48
N TYR A 71 -2.25 5.85 5.35
CA TYR A 71 -2.01 7.25 5.06
C TYR A 71 -3.36 7.96 4.97
N GLY A 72 -3.52 9.03 5.71
CA GLY A 72 -4.75 9.74 5.82
C GLY A 72 -5.54 9.22 6.99
N ARG A 73 -6.03 10.07 7.85
CA ARG A 73 -6.69 9.63 8.97
C ARG A 73 -8.02 10.22 9.04
N ASP A 74 -8.89 9.52 9.66
CA ASP A 74 -10.20 9.91 9.96
C ASP A 74 -10.12 11.13 10.82
N PRO A 75 -10.87 12.16 10.57
CA PRO A 75 -10.82 13.35 11.41
C PRO A 75 -11.17 13.07 12.85
N GLU A 76 -11.88 12.03 13.12
CA GLU A 76 -12.16 11.75 14.46
C GLU A 76 -11.12 11.08 15.18
N GLN A 77 -10.10 10.63 14.54
CA GLN A 77 -9.05 10.04 15.28
C GLN A 77 -8.25 11.09 15.79
N ARG A 78 -7.99 11.06 16.98
CA ARG A 78 -7.27 12.02 17.51
C ARG A 78 -6.18 11.60 18.16
N PRO A 79 -5.18 12.21 18.20
CA PRO A 79 -4.00 11.86 18.85
C PRO A 79 -4.32 11.91 20.25
N GLY A 80 -4.79 11.71 20.75
CA GLY A 80 -4.91 11.64 22.09
C GLY A 80 -5.10 12.51 22.88
#